data_6ffdffdd5741d8174287cd2e73a6b8db
#
_entry.id   6ffdffdd5741d8174287cd2e73a6b8db
#
_cell.length_a   1.000
_cell.length_b   1.000
_cell.length_c   1.000
_cell.angle_alpha   90.00
_cell.angle_beta   90.00
_cell.angle_gamma   90.00
#
_symmetry.space_group_name_H-M   'P 1'
#
loop_
_entity.id
_entity.type
_entity.pdbx_description
1 polymer ?
#
loop_
_entity_poly.entity_id
_entity_poly.type
_entity_poly.pdbx_seq_one_letter_code
_entity_poly.pdbx_strand_id
1 'polypeptide(L)'
;YKMPFLLSFIDHMDTIGDAKIEDVLTDYIAFYQDRIDKGLPVDRPSCPYNDETLKDRKMIKSSMLTNPFEKFERKRFMYYSKDLGVISLNHALLAKMSEGDWERVKAQMREDLERYYQ
;
A
#
# COMPACT_ATOMS: atom_id res chain seq x y z
N TYR A 1 2.65 0.22 -8.04
CA TYR A 1 2.78 0.60 -6.61
C TYR A 1 1.44 0.70 -5.86
N LYS A 2 0.37 1.04 -6.56
CA LYS A 2 -0.94 1.30 -5.97
C LYS A 2 -1.55 0.07 -5.30
N MET A 3 -1.52 -1.06 -5.98
CA MET A 3 -2.17 -2.27 -5.47
C MET A 3 -1.48 -2.87 -4.24
N PRO A 4 -0.13 -3.00 -4.21
CA PRO A 4 0.54 -3.45 -2.99
C PRO A 4 0.33 -2.50 -1.81
N PHE A 5 0.32 -1.18 -2.04
CA PHE A 5 0.05 -0.21 -1.00
C PHE A 5 -1.36 -0.38 -0.43
N LEU A 6 -2.38 -0.46 -1.29
CA LEU A 6 -3.77 -0.57 -0.86
C LEU A 6 -4.02 -1.87 -0.11
N LEU A 7 -3.48 -2.98 -0.57
CA LEU A 7 -3.58 -4.26 0.13
C LEU A 7 -2.98 -4.19 1.53
N SER A 8 -1.78 -3.61 1.65
CA SER A 8 -1.12 -3.44 2.94
C SER A 8 -1.93 -2.55 3.88
N PHE A 9 -2.47 -1.45 3.36
CA PHE A 9 -3.30 -0.55 4.16
C PHE A 9 -4.55 -1.27 4.70
N ILE A 10 -5.26 -1.99 3.84
CA ILE A 10 -6.49 -2.69 4.23
C ILE A 10 -6.19 -3.78 5.27
N ASP A 11 -5.08 -4.48 5.13
CA ASP A 11 -4.71 -5.55 6.07
C ASP A 11 -4.38 -5.00 7.46
N HIS A 12 -3.91 -3.77 7.58
CA HIS A 12 -3.55 -3.14 8.86
C HIS A 12 -4.58 -2.15 9.38
N MET A 13 -5.58 -1.81 8.57
CA MET A 13 -6.61 -0.86 8.96
C MET A 13 -7.45 -1.39 10.13
N ASP A 14 -7.64 -0.57 11.16
CA ASP A 14 -8.51 -0.89 12.29
C ASP A 14 -9.98 -0.57 11.98
N THR A 15 -10.86 -0.73 12.99
CA THR A 15 -12.30 -0.54 12.81
C THR A 15 -12.71 0.90 12.50
N ILE A 16 -11.87 1.86 12.81
CA ILE A 16 -12.12 3.28 12.51
C ILE A 16 -11.41 3.75 11.25
N GLY A 17 -10.75 2.85 10.54
CA GLY A 17 -10.10 3.16 9.27
C GLY A 17 -8.70 3.71 9.39
N ASP A 18 -8.03 3.52 10.52
CA ASP A 18 -6.66 3.98 10.75
C ASP A 18 -5.67 2.82 10.67
N ALA A 19 -4.52 3.05 10.02
CA ALA A 19 -3.42 2.10 10.00
C ALA A 19 -2.11 2.83 10.31
N LYS A 20 -1.26 2.20 11.12
CA LYS A 20 0.07 2.75 11.39
C LYS A 20 0.92 2.70 10.13
N ILE A 21 1.53 3.83 9.76
CA ILE A 21 2.33 3.90 8.54
C ILE A 21 3.48 2.89 8.54
N GLU A 22 4.09 2.64 9.70
CA GLU A 22 5.21 1.68 9.78
C GLU A 22 4.76 0.25 9.49
N ASP A 23 3.55 -0.14 9.88
CA ASP A 23 2.98 -1.45 9.56
C ASP A 23 2.68 -1.57 8.07
N VAL A 24 2.08 -0.54 7.49
CA VAL A 24 1.79 -0.48 6.05
C VAL A 24 3.09 -0.57 5.25
N LEU A 25 4.10 0.20 5.67
CA LEU A 25 5.41 0.21 5.03
C LEU A 25 6.09 -1.17 5.09
N THR A 26 6.02 -1.84 6.23
CA THR A 26 6.61 -3.17 6.40
C THR A 26 6.06 -4.16 5.37
N ASP A 27 4.75 -4.23 5.21
CA ASP A 27 4.13 -5.14 4.24
C ASP A 27 4.36 -4.68 2.80
N TYR A 28 4.37 -3.39 2.56
CA TYR A 28 4.68 -2.82 1.24
C TYR A 28 6.09 -3.24 0.78
N ILE A 29 7.08 -3.12 1.67
CA ILE A 29 8.46 -3.56 1.40
C ILE A 29 8.50 -5.08 1.21
N ALA A 30 7.82 -5.82 2.10
CA ALA A 30 7.82 -7.29 2.04
C ALA A 30 7.28 -7.82 0.72
N PHE A 31 6.27 -7.16 0.14
CA PHE A 31 5.73 -7.53 -1.17
C PHE A 31 6.81 -7.50 -2.25
N TYR A 32 7.57 -6.41 -2.33
CA TYR A 32 8.62 -6.28 -3.35
C TYR A 32 9.83 -7.16 -3.06
N GLN A 33 10.20 -7.31 -1.78
CA GLN A 33 11.29 -8.21 -1.40
C GLN A 33 10.97 -9.66 -1.75
N ASP A 34 9.74 -10.09 -1.55
CA ASP A 34 9.30 -11.43 -1.92
C ASP A 34 9.47 -11.68 -3.41
N ARG A 35 9.16 -10.70 -4.25
CA ARG A 35 9.35 -10.83 -5.69
C ARG A 35 10.82 -10.97 -6.06
N ILE A 36 11.69 -10.18 -5.42
CA ILE A 36 13.15 -10.28 -5.63
C ILE A 36 13.65 -11.65 -5.23
N ASP A 37 13.24 -12.13 -4.06
CA ASP A 37 13.67 -13.43 -3.51
C ASP A 37 13.26 -14.60 -4.41
N LYS A 38 12.15 -14.46 -5.13
CA LYS A 38 11.65 -15.45 -6.08
C LYS A 38 12.22 -15.28 -7.50
N GLY A 39 13.07 -14.28 -7.71
CA GLY A 39 13.63 -13.97 -9.03
C GLY A 39 12.60 -13.41 -10.01
N LEU A 40 11.53 -12.81 -9.50
CA LEU A 40 10.47 -12.23 -10.32
C LEU A 40 10.70 -10.74 -10.54
N PRO A 41 10.18 -10.16 -11.65
CA PRO A 41 10.28 -8.72 -11.85
C PRO A 41 9.59 -7.94 -10.73
N VAL A 42 10.25 -6.93 -10.22
CA VAL A 42 9.70 -6.06 -9.16
C VAL A 42 8.59 -5.18 -9.74
N ASP A 43 8.87 -4.53 -10.86
CA ASP A 43 7.95 -3.68 -11.60
C ASP A 43 8.57 -3.41 -12.98
N ARG A 44 8.29 -2.25 -13.58
CA ARG A 44 8.93 -1.83 -14.83
C ARG A 44 10.44 -1.65 -14.62
N PRO A 45 11.27 -1.73 -15.69
CA PRO A 45 12.71 -1.54 -15.55
C PRO A 45 13.12 -0.22 -14.91
N SER A 46 12.28 0.81 -15.01
CA SER A 46 12.53 2.12 -14.40
C SER A 46 12.25 2.16 -12.90
N CYS A 47 11.67 1.10 -12.32
CA CYS A 47 11.37 1.05 -10.90
C CYS A 47 12.66 1.04 -10.08
N PRO A 48 12.79 1.94 -9.06
CA PRO A 48 14.01 2.03 -8.26
C PRO A 48 14.14 0.96 -7.18
N TYR A 49 13.14 0.10 -7.00
CA TYR A 49 13.14 -0.88 -5.92
C TYR A 49 14.03 -2.08 -6.25
N ASN A 50 14.99 -2.36 -5.38
CA ASN A 50 15.90 -3.50 -5.48
C ASN A 50 16.36 -3.89 -4.07
N ASP A 51 17.22 -4.91 -3.96
CA ASP A 51 17.72 -5.37 -2.65
C ASP A 51 18.32 -4.25 -1.80
N GLU A 52 19.04 -3.33 -2.39
CA GLU A 52 19.67 -2.23 -1.66
C GLU A 52 18.66 -1.17 -1.25
N THR A 53 17.80 -0.73 -2.18
CA THR A 53 16.84 0.34 -1.89
C THR A 53 15.77 -0.10 -0.92
N LEU A 54 15.36 -1.38 -0.96
CA LEU A 54 14.36 -1.90 -0.01
C LEU A 54 14.87 -1.97 1.43
N LYS A 55 16.17 -1.89 1.66
CA LYS A 55 16.76 -1.79 3.00
C LYS A 55 16.69 -0.38 3.57
N ASP A 56 16.48 0.62 2.73
CA ASP A 56 16.37 2.03 3.15
C ASP A 56 14.91 2.38 3.38
N ARG A 57 14.42 2.13 4.61
CA ARG A 57 13.02 2.38 4.96
C ARG A 57 12.59 3.83 4.75
N LYS A 58 13.48 4.79 5.01
CA LYS A 58 13.16 6.21 4.80
C LYS A 58 12.90 6.52 3.34
N MET A 59 13.73 5.99 2.46
CA MET A 59 13.60 6.18 1.01
C MET A 59 12.30 5.56 0.50
N ILE A 60 12.02 4.31 0.90
CA ILE A 60 10.80 3.60 0.49
C ILE A 60 9.55 4.30 1.06
N LYS A 61 9.60 4.74 2.32
CA LYS A 61 8.50 5.49 2.93
C LYS A 61 8.18 6.76 2.15
N SER A 62 9.20 7.53 1.80
CA SER A 62 9.04 8.73 0.98
C SER A 62 8.45 8.40 -0.39
N SER A 63 8.96 7.37 -1.04
CA SER A 63 8.44 6.90 -2.33
C SER A 63 6.97 6.46 -2.24
N MET A 64 6.61 5.73 -1.20
CA MET A 64 5.24 5.28 -0.98
C MET A 64 4.28 6.46 -0.78
N LEU A 65 4.69 7.46 0.01
CA LEU A 65 3.88 8.65 0.26
C LEU A 65 3.74 9.56 -0.96
N THR A 66 4.79 9.69 -1.78
CA THR A 66 4.78 10.59 -2.92
C THR A 66 4.14 9.99 -4.18
N ASN A 67 3.98 8.68 -4.24
CA ASN A 67 3.42 8.03 -5.43
C ASN A 67 2.09 7.32 -5.13
N PRO A 68 2.04 6.09 -4.60
CA PRO A 68 0.73 5.45 -4.45
C PRO A 68 -0.18 6.17 -3.47
N PHE A 69 0.31 6.59 -2.32
CA PHE A 69 -0.50 7.27 -1.31
C PHE A 69 -1.03 8.61 -1.82
N GLU A 70 -0.20 9.42 -2.47
CA GLU A 70 -0.58 10.76 -2.94
C GLU A 70 -1.81 10.73 -3.84
N LYS A 71 -1.96 9.70 -4.65
CA LYS A 71 -3.12 9.55 -5.52
C LYS A 71 -4.42 9.42 -4.75
N PHE A 72 -4.39 8.71 -3.62
CA PHE A 72 -5.55 8.56 -2.75
C PHE A 72 -5.81 9.82 -1.92
N GLU A 73 -4.76 10.48 -1.46
CA GLU A 73 -4.87 11.73 -0.72
C GLU A 73 -5.47 12.84 -1.59
N ARG A 74 -5.01 12.95 -2.83
CA ARG A 74 -5.51 13.95 -3.79
C ARG A 74 -7.01 13.79 -4.06
N LYS A 75 -7.50 12.54 -4.08
CA LYS A 75 -8.92 12.22 -4.25
C LYS A 75 -9.69 12.27 -2.93
N ARG A 76 -9.04 12.61 -1.84
CA ARG A 76 -9.61 12.69 -0.48
C ARG A 76 -10.14 11.36 0.03
N PHE A 77 -9.56 10.25 -0.41
CA PHE A 77 -9.89 8.92 0.12
C PHE A 77 -9.13 8.60 1.39
N MET A 78 -7.91 9.15 1.53
CA MET A 78 -7.02 8.91 2.66
C MET A 78 -6.33 10.19 3.11
N TYR A 79 -5.91 10.21 4.37
CA TYR A 79 -5.18 11.30 4.99
C TYR A 79 -4.00 10.75 5.78
N TYR A 80 -2.92 11.53 5.86
CA TYR A 80 -1.73 11.14 6.61
C TYR A 80 -1.48 12.13 7.74
N SER A 81 -1.37 11.59 8.98
CA SER A 81 -0.93 12.37 10.14
C SER A 81 0.53 12.04 10.43
N LYS A 82 1.42 12.95 10.08
CA LYS A 82 2.86 12.77 10.31
C LYS A 82 3.17 12.64 11.81
N ASP A 83 2.52 13.42 12.64
CA ASP A 83 2.76 13.45 14.09
C ASP A 83 2.36 12.15 14.76
N LEU A 84 1.26 11.54 14.30
CA LEU A 84 0.75 10.28 14.85
C LEU A 84 1.31 9.05 14.13
N GLY A 85 1.93 9.24 12.96
CA GLY A 85 2.41 8.12 12.14
C GLY A 85 1.28 7.22 11.65
N VAL A 86 0.13 7.80 11.28
CA VAL A 86 -1.10 7.08 10.95
C VAL A 86 -1.62 7.53 9.59
N ILE A 87 -2.02 6.56 8.76
CA ILE A 87 -2.80 6.81 7.55
C ILE A 87 -4.26 6.49 7.90
N SER A 88 -5.16 7.43 7.60
CA SER A 88 -6.58 7.30 7.92
C SER A 88 -7.42 7.27 6.65
N LEU A 89 -8.42 6.37 6.62
CA LEU A 89 -9.40 6.33 5.54
C LEU A 89 -10.45 7.42 5.78
N ASN A 90 -10.98 7.99 4.70
CA ASN A 90 -12.11 8.91 4.77
C ASN A 90 -13.29 8.23 5.49
N HIS A 91 -13.80 8.84 6.54
CA HIS A 91 -14.85 8.23 7.36
C HIS A 91 -16.18 8.05 6.62
N ALA A 92 -16.51 8.94 5.68
CA ALA A 92 -17.71 8.79 4.86
C ALA A 92 -17.60 7.57 3.94
N LEU A 93 -16.41 7.30 3.42
CA LEU A 93 -16.14 6.11 2.61
C LEU A 93 -16.21 4.85 3.48
N LEU A 94 -15.58 4.89 4.66
CA LEU A 94 -15.59 3.77 5.60
C LEU A 94 -17.02 3.37 5.97
N ALA A 95 -17.88 4.35 6.24
CA ALA A 95 -19.28 4.14 6.64
C ALA A 95 -20.11 3.44 5.55
N LYS A 96 -19.69 3.53 4.29
CA LYS A 96 -20.38 2.91 3.16
C LYS A 96 -19.91 1.49 2.86
N MET A 97 -18.84 1.03 3.52
CA MET A 97 -18.20 -0.24 3.22
C MET A 97 -18.44 -1.25 4.33
N SER A 98 -18.86 -2.47 3.96
CA SER A 98 -18.95 -3.60 4.87
C SER A 98 -17.65 -4.41 4.85
N GLU A 99 -17.49 -5.35 5.80
CA GLU A 99 -16.36 -6.29 5.78
C GLU A 99 -16.30 -7.07 4.47
N GLY A 100 -17.47 -7.51 3.97
CA GLY A 100 -17.55 -8.21 2.69
C GLY A 100 -17.11 -7.35 1.51
N ASP A 101 -17.38 -6.03 1.57
CA ASP A 101 -16.90 -5.09 0.55
C ASP A 101 -15.37 -5.00 0.55
N TRP A 102 -14.75 -4.93 1.74
CA TRP A 102 -13.29 -4.90 1.86
C TRP A 102 -12.65 -6.18 1.35
N GLU A 103 -13.24 -7.34 1.63
CA GLU A 103 -12.74 -8.62 1.10
C GLU A 103 -12.82 -8.66 -0.42
N ARG A 104 -13.88 -8.12 -1.01
CA ARG A 104 -14.00 -8.01 -2.47
C ARG A 104 -12.96 -7.06 -3.07
N VAL A 105 -12.68 -5.94 -2.41
CA VAL A 105 -11.62 -5.00 -2.84
C VAL A 105 -10.27 -5.70 -2.83
N LYS A 106 -9.95 -6.42 -1.75
CA LYS A 106 -8.68 -7.16 -1.66
C LYS A 106 -8.56 -8.21 -2.74
N ALA A 107 -9.62 -8.98 -2.98
CA ALA A 107 -9.63 -10.01 -4.02
C ALA A 107 -9.41 -9.38 -5.41
N GLN A 108 -10.06 -8.26 -5.69
CA GLN A 108 -9.88 -7.53 -6.95
C GLN A 108 -8.46 -7.02 -7.11
N MET A 109 -7.86 -6.49 -6.03
CA MET A 109 -6.48 -6.00 -6.07
C MET A 109 -5.49 -7.13 -6.34
N ARG A 110 -5.70 -8.30 -5.73
CA ARG A 110 -4.85 -9.47 -5.99
C ARG A 110 -4.96 -9.95 -7.43
N GLU A 111 -6.17 -9.98 -7.97
CA GLU A 111 -6.41 -10.35 -9.37
C GLU A 111 -5.76 -9.35 -10.32
N ASP A 112 -5.87 -8.06 -10.04
CA ASP A 112 -5.25 -6.99 -10.84
C ASP A 112 -3.72 -7.10 -10.80
N LEU A 113 -3.15 -7.48 -9.65
CA LEU A 113 -1.70 -7.71 -9.52
C LEU A 113 -1.25 -8.88 -10.40
N GLU A 114 -1.99 -9.98 -10.40
CA GLU A 114 -1.67 -11.12 -11.26
C GLU A 114 -1.64 -10.72 -12.73
N ARG A 115 -2.62 -9.97 -13.18
CA ARG A 115 -2.68 -9.47 -14.56
C ARG A 115 -1.54 -8.50 -14.87
N TYR A 116 -1.21 -7.63 -13.93
CA TYR A 116 -0.15 -6.64 -14.12
C TYR A 116 1.20 -7.29 -14.36
N TYR A 117 1.47 -8.42 -13.70
CA TYR A 117 2.74 -9.13 -13.80
C TYR A 117 2.75 -10.23 -14.86
N GLN A 118 1.67 -10.43 -15.57
CA GLN A 118 1.62 -11.40 -16.68
C GLN A 118 2.39 -10.92 -17.91
#